data_2647de51a7a2036782454328b08e811f
#
_entry.id   2647de51a7a2036782454328b08e811f
#
_cell.length_a   1.000
_cell.length_b   1.000
_cell.length_c   1.000
_cell.angle_alpha   90.00
_cell.angle_beta   90.00
_cell.angle_gamma   90.00
#
_symmetry.space_group_name_H-M   'P 1'
#
loop_
_entity.id
_entity.type
_entity.pdbx_description
1 polymer ?
#
loop_
_entity_poly.entity_id
_entity_poly.type
_entity_poly.pdbx_seq_one_letter_code
_entity_poly.pdbx_strand_id
1 'polypeptide(L)'
;MTESKPGVKRTTEYRDRLKIILDTLEKAPPEMQNPVQIGFLRLIMENDEKTLRCIEKGKPLVSTWYGNAPEILAAMGIHFINPVDNVLGHLYLTELYDLKESDKISLPDDICSLIRLASYAVQDGLAPKPTAMIAMLEPCDAQPLLHESFKHNGWGDVPDFALDYTYGASEEDYEYFVGELKRMIAFLEKVHPGYKMDYDKLGEVVEETNRQYEIWSEYNELRRAVPCPGGSFQGSVIGWPLTQHI
;
A
#
# COMPACT_ATOMS: atom_id res chain seq x y z
N MET A 1 -23.99 -19.08 -9.22
CA MET A 1 -23.11 -18.49 -8.20
C MET A 1 -22.06 -17.73 -8.99
N THR A 2 -22.08 -16.40 -8.99
CA THR A 2 -21.01 -15.58 -9.59
C THR A 2 -19.73 -15.87 -8.83
N GLU A 3 -18.70 -16.38 -9.53
CA GLU A 3 -17.35 -16.51 -8.95
C GLU A 3 -16.97 -15.16 -8.32
N SER A 4 -16.58 -15.19 -7.06
CA SER A 4 -16.13 -13.98 -6.39
C SER A 4 -14.86 -13.48 -7.08
N LYS A 5 -14.78 -12.18 -7.36
CA LYS A 5 -13.57 -11.57 -7.94
C LYS A 5 -12.35 -11.93 -7.09
N PRO A 6 -11.16 -12.12 -7.69
CA PRO A 6 -9.93 -12.43 -6.97
C PRO A 6 -9.69 -11.46 -5.79
N GLY A 7 -9.28 -11.98 -4.67
CA GLY A 7 -8.96 -11.22 -3.46
C GLY A 7 -10.15 -10.75 -2.63
N VAL A 8 -11.37 -10.66 -3.18
CA VAL A 8 -12.54 -10.15 -2.45
C VAL A 8 -12.85 -10.98 -1.21
N LYS A 9 -12.82 -12.30 -1.33
CA LYS A 9 -13.08 -13.20 -0.20
C LYS A 9 -12.05 -12.99 0.91
N ARG A 10 -10.77 -12.95 0.56
CA ARG A 10 -9.68 -12.80 1.53
C ARG A 10 -9.71 -11.43 2.21
N THR A 11 -9.90 -10.35 1.46
CA THR A 11 -10.02 -8.99 2.02
C THR A 11 -11.24 -8.89 2.94
N THR A 12 -12.35 -9.56 2.60
CA THR A 12 -13.54 -9.61 3.46
C THR A 12 -13.25 -10.35 4.78
N GLU A 13 -12.64 -11.53 4.71
CA GLU A 13 -12.24 -12.31 5.89
C GLU A 13 -11.30 -11.52 6.79
N TYR A 14 -10.37 -10.78 6.19
CA TYR A 14 -9.41 -9.96 6.90
C TYR A 14 -10.09 -8.79 7.62
N ARG A 15 -10.89 -8.01 6.91
CA ARG A 15 -11.68 -6.92 7.50
C ARG A 15 -12.56 -7.41 8.66
N ASP A 16 -13.21 -8.56 8.50
CA ASP A 16 -14.10 -9.11 9.53
C ASP A 16 -13.31 -9.53 10.78
N ARG A 17 -12.10 -10.08 10.62
CA ARG A 17 -11.20 -10.36 11.75
C ARG A 17 -10.71 -9.11 12.44
N LEU A 18 -10.31 -8.08 11.67
CA LEU A 18 -9.94 -6.78 12.23
C LEU A 18 -11.07 -6.17 13.06
N LYS A 19 -12.30 -6.27 12.57
CA LYS A 19 -13.47 -5.79 13.31
C LYS A 19 -13.63 -6.48 14.65
N ILE A 20 -13.46 -7.80 14.71
CA ILE A 20 -13.52 -8.56 15.96
C ILE A 20 -12.41 -8.10 16.93
N ILE A 21 -11.20 -7.91 16.43
CA ILE A 21 -10.06 -7.42 17.23
C ILE A 21 -10.35 -6.02 17.78
N LEU A 22 -10.80 -5.09 16.93
CA LEU A 22 -11.18 -3.73 17.32
C LEU A 22 -12.28 -3.73 18.37
N ASP A 23 -13.37 -4.44 18.13
CA ASP A 23 -14.48 -4.57 19.08
C ASP A 23 -14.02 -5.10 20.45
N THR A 24 -13.01 -5.97 20.46
CA THR A 24 -12.44 -6.52 21.69
C THR A 24 -11.57 -5.49 22.42
N LEU A 25 -10.70 -4.78 21.68
CA LEU A 25 -9.82 -3.76 22.27
C LEU A 25 -10.61 -2.55 22.79
N GLU A 26 -11.64 -2.11 22.08
CA GLU A 26 -12.48 -0.97 22.47
C GLU A 26 -13.36 -1.27 23.70
N LYS A 27 -13.66 -2.54 23.97
CA LYS A 27 -14.39 -2.98 25.17
C LYS A 27 -13.47 -3.32 26.35
N ALA A 28 -12.15 -3.34 26.14
CA ALA A 28 -11.20 -3.59 27.20
C ALA A 28 -11.21 -2.44 28.25
N PRO A 29 -10.81 -2.68 29.49
CA PRO A 29 -10.65 -1.61 30.48
C PRO A 29 -9.73 -0.49 29.95
N PRO A 30 -10.01 0.80 30.27
CA PRO A 30 -9.26 1.93 29.70
C PRO A 30 -7.74 1.83 29.87
N GLU A 31 -7.27 1.26 30.97
CA GLU A 31 -5.85 1.04 31.26
C GLU A 31 -5.18 -0.01 30.34
N MET A 32 -5.97 -0.83 29.68
CA MET A 32 -5.51 -1.83 28.71
C MET A 32 -5.64 -1.37 27.25
N GLN A 33 -6.30 -0.25 27.00
CA GLN A 33 -6.47 0.29 25.66
C GLN A 33 -5.22 1.05 25.22
N ASN A 34 -4.74 0.75 24.02
CA ASN A 34 -3.70 1.51 23.34
C ASN A 34 -4.34 2.32 22.20
N PRO A 35 -4.50 3.65 22.34
CA PRO A 35 -5.17 4.48 21.34
C PRO A 35 -4.47 4.43 19.96
N VAL A 36 -3.13 4.32 19.93
CA VAL A 36 -2.35 4.23 18.70
C VAL A 36 -2.65 2.92 17.97
N GLN A 37 -2.67 1.81 18.70
CA GLN A 37 -3.00 0.50 18.13
C GLN A 37 -4.44 0.46 17.60
N ILE A 38 -5.39 0.97 18.37
CA ILE A 38 -6.80 1.02 17.96
C ILE A 38 -6.96 1.91 16.72
N GLY A 39 -6.34 3.09 16.70
CA GLY A 39 -6.37 3.99 15.54
C GLY A 39 -5.79 3.35 14.30
N PHE A 40 -4.64 2.68 14.42
CA PHE A 40 -3.99 1.98 13.32
C PHE A 40 -4.85 0.84 12.74
N LEU A 41 -5.41 -0.02 13.59
CA LEU A 41 -6.28 -1.11 13.15
C LEU A 41 -7.54 -0.58 12.45
N ARG A 42 -8.08 0.54 12.94
CA ARG A 42 -9.23 1.20 12.32
C ARG A 42 -8.89 1.72 10.93
N LEU A 43 -7.73 2.37 10.74
CA LEU A 43 -7.27 2.83 9.43
C LEU A 43 -7.13 1.68 8.43
N ILE A 44 -6.52 0.56 8.83
CA ILE A 44 -6.41 -0.63 7.96
C ILE A 44 -7.79 -1.16 7.59
N MET A 45 -8.69 -1.30 8.56
CA MET A 45 -10.05 -1.79 8.31
C MET A 45 -10.81 -0.87 7.34
N GLU A 46 -10.70 0.46 7.50
CA GLU A 46 -11.30 1.44 6.60
C GLU A 46 -10.74 1.35 5.18
N ASN A 47 -9.44 1.08 5.05
CA ASN A 47 -8.78 0.87 3.75
C ASN A 47 -9.31 -0.37 3.05
N ASP A 48 -9.47 -1.49 3.77
CA ASP A 48 -10.08 -2.70 3.23
C ASP A 48 -11.53 -2.46 2.79
N GLU A 49 -12.29 -1.73 3.58
CA GLU A 49 -13.67 -1.36 3.19
C GLU A 49 -13.71 -0.47 1.96
N LYS A 50 -12.79 0.48 1.81
CA LYS A 50 -12.67 1.30 0.59
C LYS A 50 -12.33 0.41 -0.60
N THR A 51 -11.38 -0.51 -0.44
CA THR A 51 -10.99 -1.49 -1.48
C THR A 51 -12.19 -2.32 -1.93
N LEU A 52 -12.92 -2.93 -1.01
CA LEU A 52 -14.11 -3.72 -1.32
C LEU A 52 -15.18 -2.90 -2.03
N ARG A 53 -15.44 -1.65 -1.56
CA ARG A 53 -16.37 -0.75 -2.22
C ARG A 53 -15.94 -0.36 -3.64
N CYS A 54 -14.65 -0.17 -3.88
CA CYS A 54 -14.13 0.10 -5.23
C CYS A 54 -14.39 -1.08 -6.16
N ILE A 55 -14.11 -2.30 -5.72
CA ILE A 55 -14.34 -3.52 -6.51
C ILE A 55 -15.84 -3.72 -6.80
N GLU A 56 -16.69 -3.56 -5.78
CA GLU A 56 -18.14 -3.71 -5.90
C GLU A 56 -18.73 -2.72 -6.91
N LYS A 57 -18.30 -1.45 -6.84
CA LYS A 57 -18.82 -0.37 -7.69
C LYS A 57 -18.10 -0.24 -9.03
N GLY A 58 -17.12 -1.10 -9.32
CA GLY A 58 -16.31 -1.01 -10.54
C GLY A 58 -15.50 0.29 -10.64
N LYS A 59 -15.13 0.90 -9.52
CA LYS A 59 -14.29 2.08 -9.48
C LYS A 59 -12.80 1.73 -9.66
N PRO A 60 -11.96 2.69 -10.09
CA PRO A 60 -10.53 2.49 -10.13
C PRO A 60 -9.95 2.01 -8.81
N LEU A 61 -9.09 1.02 -8.91
CA LEU A 61 -8.26 0.50 -7.83
C LEU A 61 -6.84 0.33 -8.37
N VAL A 62 -5.90 1.11 -7.87
CA VAL A 62 -4.52 1.07 -8.35
C VAL A 62 -3.65 0.30 -7.37
N SER A 63 -2.88 -0.66 -7.87
CA SER A 63 -1.81 -1.26 -7.09
C SER A 63 -0.56 -0.40 -7.19
N THR A 64 0.01 -0.04 -6.05
CA THR A 64 1.22 0.76 -5.97
C THR A 64 2.15 0.22 -4.89
N TRP A 65 3.34 0.82 -4.75
CA TRP A 65 4.35 0.50 -3.76
C TRP A 65 4.82 1.77 -3.05
N TYR A 66 5.72 1.65 -2.08
CA TYR A 66 6.32 2.80 -1.40
C TYR A 66 6.94 3.79 -2.39
N GLY A 67 6.76 5.06 -2.14
CA GLY A 67 7.40 6.12 -2.91
C GLY A 67 6.78 6.44 -4.27
N ASN A 68 5.67 5.82 -4.64
CA ASN A 68 5.01 6.01 -5.93
C ASN A 68 4.09 7.24 -6.01
N ALA A 69 4.42 8.32 -5.31
CA ALA A 69 3.65 9.55 -5.28
C ALA A 69 2.14 9.31 -5.05
N PRO A 70 1.73 8.70 -3.91
CA PRO A 70 0.34 8.41 -3.61
C PRO A 70 -0.54 9.66 -3.56
N GLU A 71 0.06 10.83 -3.34
CA GLU A 71 -0.60 12.14 -3.38
C GLU A 71 -1.29 12.40 -4.73
N ILE A 72 -0.69 11.94 -5.82
CA ILE A 72 -1.28 12.05 -7.18
C ILE A 72 -2.55 11.21 -7.26
N LEU A 73 -2.52 9.97 -6.77
CA LEU A 73 -3.71 9.10 -6.75
C LEU A 73 -4.81 9.70 -5.89
N ALA A 74 -4.46 10.21 -4.70
CA ALA A 74 -5.40 10.87 -3.80
C ALA A 74 -6.02 12.13 -4.44
N ALA A 75 -5.22 12.98 -5.09
CA ALA A 75 -5.69 14.17 -5.80
C ALA A 75 -6.63 13.83 -6.97
N MET A 76 -6.40 12.71 -7.64
CA MET A 76 -7.27 12.20 -8.70
C MET A 76 -8.53 11.48 -8.15
N GLY A 77 -8.65 11.29 -6.84
CA GLY A 77 -9.75 10.53 -6.23
C GLY A 77 -9.71 9.03 -6.54
N ILE A 78 -8.52 8.50 -6.82
CA ILE A 78 -8.29 7.09 -7.12
C ILE A 78 -7.85 6.38 -5.85
N HIS A 79 -8.57 5.31 -5.48
CA HIS A 79 -8.17 4.47 -4.37
C HIS A 79 -7.01 3.54 -4.79
N PHE A 80 -6.07 3.34 -3.89
CA PHE A 80 -4.91 2.50 -4.13
C PHE A 80 -4.67 1.49 -3.01
N ILE A 81 -3.97 0.42 -3.33
CA ILE A 81 -3.52 -0.63 -2.42
C ILE A 81 -2.03 -0.87 -2.61
N ASN A 82 -1.37 -1.24 -1.53
CA ASN A 82 -0.03 -1.80 -1.57
C ASN A 82 -0.13 -3.29 -1.22
N PRO A 83 0.04 -4.20 -2.20
CA PRO A 83 -0.14 -5.63 -1.97
C PRO A 83 0.82 -6.21 -0.92
N VAL A 84 2.02 -5.66 -0.79
CA VAL A 84 2.98 -6.14 0.21
C VAL A 84 2.57 -5.75 1.62
N ASP A 85 2.10 -4.51 1.80
CA ASP A 85 1.61 -4.06 3.11
C ASP A 85 0.31 -4.78 3.51
N ASN A 86 -0.57 -5.05 2.55
CA ASN A 86 -1.76 -5.85 2.81
C ASN A 86 -1.39 -7.24 3.32
N VAL A 87 -0.42 -7.90 2.67
CA VAL A 87 0.08 -9.20 3.10
C VAL A 87 0.73 -9.13 4.48
N LEU A 88 1.52 -8.08 4.76
CA LEU A 88 2.10 -7.85 6.09
C LEU A 88 1.03 -7.72 7.17
N GLY A 89 0.02 -6.90 6.94
CA GLY A 89 -1.09 -6.74 7.87
C GLY A 89 -1.82 -8.06 8.09
N HIS A 90 -2.11 -8.80 7.02
CA HIS A 90 -2.76 -10.10 7.10
C HIS A 90 -1.92 -11.12 7.89
N LEU A 91 -0.60 -11.14 7.68
CA LEU A 91 0.29 -12.05 8.38
C LEU A 91 0.37 -11.74 9.89
N TYR A 92 0.62 -10.47 10.24
CA TYR A 92 0.90 -10.09 11.62
C TYR A 92 -0.34 -9.87 12.48
N LEU A 93 -1.45 -9.50 11.88
CA LEU A 93 -2.65 -9.14 12.64
C LEU A 93 -3.71 -10.24 12.67
N THR A 94 -3.71 -11.13 11.70
CA THR A 94 -4.81 -12.11 11.55
C THR A 94 -4.37 -13.54 11.35
N GLU A 95 -3.07 -13.79 11.19
CA GLU A 95 -2.52 -15.13 10.91
C GLU A 95 -3.14 -15.81 9.67
N LEU A 96 -3.67 -15.02 8.73
CA LEU A 96 -4.30 -15.53 7.51
C LEU A 96 -3.30 -15.98 6.43
N TYR A 97 -2.01 -15.64 6.61
CA TYR A 97 -0.92 -16.09 5.77
C TYR A 97 0.13 -16.83 6.58
N ASP A 98 0.68 -17.89 6.01
CA ASP A 98 1.90 -18.54 6.49
C ASP A 98 3.06 -18.15 5.57
N LEU A 99 4.20 -17.78 6.12
CA LEU A 99 5.42 -17.48 5.35
C LEU A 99 5.85 -18.65 4.46
N LYS A 100 5.56 -19.89 4.87
CA LYS A 100 5.80 -21.08 4.05
C LYS A 100 5.03 -21.10 2.74
N GLU A 101 3.93 -20.35 2.65
CA GLU A 101 3.20 -20.18 1.40
C GLU A 101 4.07 -19.54 0.30
N SER A 102 5.04 -18.70 0.70
CA SER A 102 5.99 -18.10 -0.24
C SER A 102 6.91 -19.13 -0.93
N ASP A 103 7.06 -20.33 -0.37
CA ASP A 103 7.88 -21.41 -0.97
C ASP A 103 7.19 -22.04 -2.21
N LYS A 104 5.90 -21.75 -2.39
CA LYS A 104 5.13 -22.23 -3.53
C LYS A 104 5.37 -21.41 -4.80
N ILE A 105 6.06 -20.28 -4.69
CA ILE A 105 6.33 -19.42 -5.83
C ILE A 105 7.76 -19.63 -6.37
N SER A 106 7.91 -19.59 -7.70
CA SER A 106 9.21 -19.76 -8.36
C SER A 106 10.02 -18.45 -8.36
N LEU A 107 10.35 -17.96 -7.17
CA LEU A 107 11.26 -16.84 -6.97
C LEU A 107 12.48 -17.32 -6.17
N PRO A 108 13.66 -16.68 -6.32
CA PRO A 108 14.85 -17.04 -5.55
C PRO A 108 14.60 -17.03 -4.04
N ASP A 109 15.22 -17.95 -3.32
CA ASP A 109 15.03 -18.08 -1.87
C ASP A 109 15.76 -16.99 -1.06
N ASP A 110 16.73 -16.33 -1.66
CA ASP A 110 17.51 -15.24 -1.09
C ASP A 110 16.89 -13.86 -1.28
N ILE A 111 15.75 -13.77 -1.99
CA ILE A 111 15.00 -12.53 -2.09
C ILE A 111 14.13 -12.30 -0.84
N CYS A 112 13.73 -11.04 -0.61
CA CYS A 112 12.86 -10.63 0.49
C CYS A 112 11.60 -11.53 0.57
N SER A 113 11.35 -12.15 1.72
CA SER A 113 10.22 -13.06 1.93
C SER A 113 8.86 -12.37 1.76
N LEU A 114 8.77 -11.05 1.99
CA LEU A 114 7.56 -10.27 1.76
C LEU A 114 7.23 -10.16 0.27
N ILE A 115 8.25 -10.01 -0.58
CA ILE A 115 8.11 -10.00 -2.04
C ILE A 115 7.59 -11.37 -2.51
N ARG A 116 8.17 -12.45 -2.00
CA ARG A 116 7.73 -13.82 -2.33
C ARG A 116 6.27 -14.05 -1.89
N LEU A 117 5.92 -13.64 -0.69
CA LEU A 117 4.58 -13.81 -0.14
C LEU A 117 3.53 -12.97 -0.89
N ALA A 118 3.86 -11.71 -1.24
CA ALA A 118 2.99 -10.88 -2.05
C ALA A 118 2.77 -11.46 -3.46
N SER A 119 3.84 -11.98 -4.08
CA SER A 119 3.74 -12.68 -5.36
C SER A 119 2.85 -13.93 -5.28
N TYR A 120 3.00 -14.71 -4.21
CA TYR A 120 2.12 -15.84 -3.93
C TYR A 120 0.66 -15.42 -3.78
N ALA A 121 0.40 -14.32 -3.05
CA ALA A 121 -0.96 -13.82 -2.86
C ALA A 121 -1.63 -13.43 -4.19
N VAL A 122 -0.88 -12.92 -5.15
CA VAL A 122 -1.38 -12.64 -6.51
C VAL A 122 -1.62 -13.92 -7.28
N GLN A 123 -0.64 -14.84 -7.28
CA GLN A 123 -0.72 -16.13 -7.98
C GLN A 123 -1.95 -16.95 -7.55
N ASP A 124 -2.23 -16.97 -6.25
CA ASP A 124 -3.30 -17.78 -5.66
C ASP A 124 -4.65 -17.04 -5.58
N GLY A 125 -4.73 -15.85 -6.21
CA GLY A 125 -5.94 -15.03 -6.24
C GLY A 125 -6.39 -14.52 -4.88
N LEU A 126 -5.47 -14.38 -3.93
CA LEU A 126 -5.73 -13.88 -2.57
C LEU A 126 -5.68 -12.34 -2.51
N ALA A 127 -4.91 -11.72 -3.39
CA ALA A 127 -4.83 -10.27 -3.49
C ALA A 127 -5.94 -9.69 -4.41
N PRO A 128 -6.55 -8.55 -4.07
CA PRO A 128 -7.50 -7.88 -4.94
C PRO A 128 -6.86 -7.48 -6.26
N LYS A 129 -7.48 -7.88 -7.39
CA LYS A 129 -6.97 -7.52 -8.70
C LYS A 129 -7.21 -6.04 -8.98
N PRO A 130 -6.16 -5.24 -9.22
CA PRO A 130 -6.28 -3.81 -9.49
C PRO A 130 -6.78 -3.54 -10.91
N THR A 131 -7.15 -2.30 -11.18
CA THR A 131 -7.51 -1.81 -12.53
C THR A 131 -6.31 -1.20 -13.26
N ALA A 132 -5.25 -0.87 -12.53
CA ALA A 132 -3.94 -0.47 -13.04
C ALA A 132 -2.86 -0.73 -11.99
N MET A 133 -1.60 -0.81 -12.42
CA MET A 133 -0.43 -0.94 -11.56
C MET A 133 0.53 0.23 -11.79
N ILE A 134 1.07 0.76 -10.70
CA ILE A 134 2.21 1.67 -10.72
C ILE A 134 3.37 0.96 -10.02
N ALA A 135 4.42 0.68 -10.75
CA ALA A 135 5.67 0.16 -10.20
C ALA A 135 6.67 1.28 -10.05
N MET A 136 7.40 1.31 -8.95
CA MET A 136 8.61 2.09 -8.80
C MET A 136 9.80 1.16 -9.06
N LEU A 137 10.74 1.59 -9.88
CA LEU A 137 11.89 0.74 -10.23
C LEU A 137 13.00 0.82 -9.18
N GLU A 138 12.96 1.83 -8.33
CA GLU A 138 13.96 2.17 -7.30
C GLU A 138 13.26 2.46 -5.95
N PRO A 139 13.96 2.42 -4.81
CA PRO A 139 15.36 2.08 -4.58
C PRO A 139 15.62 0.59 -4.25
N CYS A 140 14.64 -0.27 -4.37
CA CYS A 140 14.74 -1.67 -3.99
C CYS A 140 14.84 -2.56 -5.23
N ASP A 141 15.97 -3.23 -5.44
CA ASP A 141 16.21 -4.13 -6.59
C ASP A 141 15.16 -5.25 -6.72
N ALA A 142 14.45 -5.56 -5.64
CA ALA A 142 13.38 -6.55 -5.67
C ALA A 142 12.05 -6.02 -6.22
N GLN A 143 11.87 -4.70 -6.35
CA GLN A 143 10.62 -4.13 -6.84
C GLN A 143 10.35 -4.42 -8.32
N PRO A 144 11.31 -4.27 -9.24
CA PRO A 144 11.12 -4.67 -10.64
C PRO A 144 10.72 -6.15 -10.76
N LEU A 145 11.36 -7.01 -9.95
CA LEU A 145 11.05 -8.44 -9.96
C LEU A 145 9.65 -8.71 -9.40
N LEU A 146 9.22 -7.99 -8.37
CA LEU A 146 7.85 -8.09 -7.84
C LEU A 146 6.82 -7.70 -8.91
N HIS A 147 7.06 -6.59 -9.60
CA HIS A 147 6.18 -6.10 -10.66
C HIS A 147 6.02 -7.13 -11.78
N GLU A 148 7.13 -7.65 -12.28
CA GLU A 148 7.12 -8.71 -13.31
C GLU A 148 6.47 -10.00 -12.79
N SER A 149 6.70 -10.34 -11.52
CA SER A 149 6.04 -11.48 -10.88
C SER A 149 4.52 -11.34 -10.84
N PHE A 150 4.01 -10.16 -10.53
CA PHE A 150 2.56 -9.90 -10.56
C PHE A 150 1.98 -10.07 -11.96
N LYS A 151 2.66 -9.54 -12.98
CA LYS A 151 2.24 -9.70 -14.38
C LYS A 151 2.23 -11.17 -14.79
N HIS A 152 3.27 -11.91 -14.42
CA HIS A 152 3.39 -13.33 -14.76
C HIS A 152 2.36 -14.21 -14.03
N ASN A 153 2.03 -13.87 -12.79
CA ASN A 153 1.24 -14.71 -11.88
C ASN A 153 -0.24 -14.33 -11.76
N GLY A 154 -0.79 -13.53 -12.65
CA GLY A 154 -2.25 -13.29 -12.66
C GLY A 154 -2.70 -11.88 -13.05
N TRP A 155 -1.80 -10.91 -13.11
CA TRP A 155 -2.14 -9.52 -13.46
C TRP A 155 -1.56 -9.08 -14.83
N GLY A 156 -1.21 -10.02 -15.72
CA GLY A 156 -0.60 -9.70 -17.00
C GLY A 156 -1.49 -8.92 -17.97
N ASP A 157 -2.80 -8.91 -17.75
CA ASP A 157 -3.78 -8.10 -18.48
C ASP A 157 -4.08 -6.74 -17.84
N VAL A 158 -3.48 -6.46 -16.68
CA VAL A 158 -3.65 -5.17 -15.97
C VAL A 158 -2.72 -4.14 -16.60
N PRO A 159 -3.23 -2.97 -17.05
CA PRO A 159 -2.38 -1.89 -17.53
C PRO A 159 -1.38 -1.47 -16.46
N ASP A 160 -0.12 -1.24 -16.85
CA ASP A 160 0.95 -0.91 -15.92
C ASP A 160 1.78 0.29 -16.38
N PHE A 161 2.34 0.99 -15.42
CA PHE A 161 3.30 2.08 -15.60
C PHE A 161 4.47 1.88 -14.64
N ALA A 162 5.68 1.89 -15.18
CA ALA A 162 6.90 1.87 -14.38
C ALA A 162 7.38 3.31 -14.17
N LEU A 163 7.36 3.78 -12.92
CA LEU A 163 7.87 5.08 -12.52
C LEU A 163 9.37 4.95 -12.29
N ASP A 164 10.13 5.70 -13.05
CA ASP A 164 11.58 5.73 -12.97
C ASP A 164 12.07 7.04 -12.38
N TYR A 165 13.25 7.04 -11.75
CA TYR A 165 13.94 8.24 -11.31
C TYR A 165 15.45 8.02 -11.22
N THR A 166 16.20 9.10 -11.20
CA THR A 166 17.65 9.06 -11.05
C THR A 166 18.04 9.19 -9.57
N TYR A 167 19.22 8.66 -9.20
CA TYR A 167 19.79 8.87 -7.87
C TYR A 167 20.46 10.22 -7.68
N GLY A 168 20.45 11.06 -8.71
CA GLY A 168 21.01 12.39 -8.68
C GLY A 168 20.15 13.39 -7.92
N ALA A 169 20.71 14.56 -7.68
CA ALA A 169 20.04 15.71 -7.07
C ALA A 169 20.29 17.00 -7.86
N SER A 170 20.57 16.87 -9.16
CA SER A 170 20.73 18.01 -10.06
C SER A 170 19.37 18.53 -10.52
N GLU A 171 19.34 19.69 -11.15
CA GLU A 171 18.13 20.25 -11.75
C GLU A 171 17.60 19.34 -12.87
N GLU A 172 18.48 18.73 -13.64
CA GLU A 172 18.11 17.78 -14.68
C GLU A 172 17.45 16.53 -14.11
N ASP A 173 17.94 16.01 -12.97
CA ASP A 173 17.31 14.87 -12.28
C ASP A 173 15.91 15.23 -11.79
N TYR A 174 15.75 16.44 -11.24
CA TYR A 174 14.46 16.94 -10.80
C TYR A 174 13.48 17.08 -11.99
N GLU A 175 13.92 17.71 -13.09
CA GLU A 175 13.09 17.87 -14.29
C GLU A 175 12.69 16.51 -14.88
N TYR A 176 13.62 15.55 -14.89
CA TYR A 176 13.34 14.18 -15.33
C TYR A 176 12.21 13.56 -14.50
N PHE A 177 12.34 13.58 -13.18
CA PHE A 177 11.33 12.98 -12.29
C PHE A 177 9.97 13.67 -12.41
N VAL A 178 9.93 14.99 -12.51
CA VAL A 178 8.68 15.72 -12.79
C VAL A 178 8.06 15.28 -14.12
N GLY A 179 8.89 15.02 -15.12
CA GLY A 179 8.47 14.47 -16.41
C GLY A 179 7.82 13.09 -16.26
N GLU A 180 8.43 12.21 -15.47
CA GLU A 180 7.88 10.87 -15.15
C GLU A 180 6.53 10.95 -14.43
N LEU A 181 6.40 11.83 -13.44
CA LEU A 181 5.12 12.05 -12.74
C LEU A 181 4.02 12.55 -13.69
N LYS A 182 4.35 13.45 -14.61
CA LYS A 182 3.39 13.89 -15.65
C LYS A 182 3.00 12.76 -16.59
N ARG A 183 3.92 11.88 -16.96
CA ARG A 183 3.63 10.69 -17.78
C ARG A 183 2.74 9.71 -17.02
N MET A 184 2.98 9.51 -15.71
CA MET A 184 2.13 8.69 -14.84
C MET A 184 0.69 9.24 -14.77
N ILE A 185 0.54 10.56 -14.59
CA ILE A 185 -0.78 11.22 -14.61
C ILE A 185 -1.49 10.96 -15.95
N ALA A 186 -0.81 11.18 -17.07
CA ALA A 186 -1.38 10.95 -18.40
C ALA A 186 -1.78 9.47 -18.63
N PHE A 187 -0.98 8.52 -18.12
CA PHE A 187 -1.30 7.11 -18.12
C PHE A 187 -2.59 6.82 -17.33
N LEU A 188 -2.69 7.32 -16.09
CA LEU A 188 -3.85 7.12 -15.22
C LEU A 188 -5.12 7.73 -15.84
N GLU A 189 -5.04 8.92 -16.41
CA GLU A 189 -6.16 9.55 -17.11
C GLU A 189 -6.63 8.79 -18.35
N LYS A 190 -5.70 8.12 -19.04
CA LYS A 190 -6.00 7.27 -20.19
C LYS A 190 -6.68 5.97 -19.77
N VAL A 191 -6.18 5.33 -18.72
CA VAL A 191 -6.68 4.03 -18.24
C VAL A 191 -8.01 4.19 -17.50
N HIS A 192 -8.21 5.33 -16.83
CA HIS A 192 -9.40 5.63 -16.06
C HIS A 192 -10.12 6.89 -16.61
N PRO A 193 -10.83 6.80 -17.76
CA PRO A 193 -11.56 7.91 -18.31
C PRO A 193 -12.57 8.48 -17.29
N GLY A 194 -12.51 9.80 -17.08
CA GLY A 194 -13.34 10.50 -16.10
C GLY A 194 -12.64 10.83 -14.78
N TYR A 195 -11.46 10.29 -14.55
CA TYR A 195 -10.57 10.67 -13.45
C TYR A 195 -9.50 11.60 -14.00
N LYS A 196 -9.50 12.84 -13.54
CA LYS A 196 -8.58 13.89 -14.01
C LYS A 196 -7.74 14.39 -12.85
N MET A 197 -6.54 14.83 -13.18
CA MET A 197 -5.67 15.49 -12.20
C MET A 197 -6.30 16.80 -11.73
N ASP A 198 -6.45 16.93 -10.43
CA ASP A 198 -6.85 18.16 -9.74
C ASP A 198 -5.63 18.72 -9.00
N TYR A 199 -5.04 19.79 -9.55
CA TYR A 199 -3.83 20.38 -9.00
C TYR A 199 -4.09 21.18 -7.73
N ASP A 200 -5.29 21.74 -7.54
CA ASP A 200 -5.66 22.42 -6.29
C ASP A 200 -5.76 21.38 -5.18
N LYS A 201 -6.40 20.24 -5.47
CA LYS A 201 -6.46 19.12 -4.55
C LYS A 201 -5.10 18.51 -4.27
N LEU A 202 -4.20 18.45 -5.26
CA LEU A 202 -2.82 18.00 -5.04
C LEU A 202 -2.11 18.88 -4.03
N GLY A 203 -2.29 20.20 -4.12
CA GLY A 203 -1.72 21.15 -3.16
C GLY A 203 -2.19 20.83 -1.72
N GLU A 204 -3.50 20.66 -1.51
CA GLU A 204 -4.05 20.29 -0.19
C GLU A 204 -3.49 18.94 0.33
N VAL A 205 -3.39 17.95 -0.54
CA VAL A 205 -2.87 16.62 -0.17
C VAL A 205 -1.39 16.71 0.21
N VAL A 206 -0.58 17.44 -0.56
CA VAL A 206 0.86 17.63 -0.27
C VAL A 206 1.07 18.38 1.05
N GLU A 207 0.26 19.38 1.36
CA GLU A 207 0.30 20.07 2.65
C GLU A 207 0.02 19.11 3.81
N GLU A 208 -0.99 18.24 3.68
CA GLU A 208 -1.29 17.24 4.69
C GLU A 208 -0.17 16.20 4.82
N THR A 209 0.39 15.72 3.71
CA THR A 209 1.54 14.81 3.73
C THR A 209 2.75 15.45 4.42
N ASN A 210 3.06 16.71 4.13
CA ASN A 210 4.15 17.43 4.80
C ASN A 210 3.93 17.51 6.30
N ARG A 211 2.69 17.79 6.75
CA ARG A 211 2.35 17.79 8.18
C ARG A 211 2.56 16.41 8.83
N GLN A 212 2.22 15.34 8.12
CA GLN A 212 2.47 13.97 8.59
C GLN A 212 3.97 13.67 8.70
N TYR A 213 4.78 14.11 7.75
CA TYR A 213 6.24 13.97 7.81
C TYR A 213 6.88 14.78 8.95
N GLU A 214 6.34 15.96 9.29
CA GLU A 214 6.78 16.72 10.47
C GLU A 214 6.54 15.92 11.76
N ILE A 215 5.33 15.41 11.95
CA ILE A 215 5.00 14.55 13.10
C ILE A 215 5.88 13.29 13.14
N TRP A 216 6.11 12.67 11.99
CA TRP A 216 7.01 11.52 11.87
C TRP A 216 8.45 11.86 12.26
N SER A 217 8.94 13.01 11.86
CA SER A 217 10.28 13.49 12.22
C SER A 217 10.40 13.73 13.73
N GLU A 218 9.41 14.36 14.37
CA GLU A 218 9.36 14.53 15.82
C GLU A 218 9.36 13.18 16.55
N TYR A 219 8.55 12.24 16.09
CA TYR A 219 8.54 10.88 16.65
C TYR A 219 9.92 10.20 16.54
N ASN A 220 10.61 10.33 15.40
CA ASN A 220 11.94 9.76 15.23
C ASN A 220 12.99 10.41 16.15
N GLU A 221 12.88 11.72 16.43
CA GLU A 221 13.74 12.37 17.41
C GLU A 221 13.52 11.82 18.82
N LEU A 222 12.30 11.54 19.23
CA LEU A 222 12.01 10.91 20.53
C LEU A 222 12.66 9.52 20.65
N ARG A 223 12.78 8.77 19.55
CA ARG A 223 13.40 7.45 19.52
C ARG A 223 14.92 7.47 19.70
N ARG A 224 15.59 8.62 19.71
CA ARG A 224 17.01 8.76 20.01
C ARG A 224 17.34 8.59 21.50
N ALA A 225 16.32 8.61 22.37
CA ALA A 225 16.53 8.38 23.80
C ALA A 225 17.04 6.96 24.11
N VAL A 226 17.77 6.84 25.22
CA VAL A 226 18.27 5.54 25.71
C VAL A 226 17.72 5.29 27.11
N PRO A 227 16.90 4.25 27.30
CA PRO A 227 16.42 3.28 26.29
C PRO A 227 15.47 3.91 25.26
N CYS A 228 15.49 3.37 24.05
CA CYS A 228 14.64 3.86 22.96
C CYS A 228 13.15 3.62 23.30
N PRO A 229 12.34 4.67 23.36
CA PRO A 229 10.89 4.53 23.53
C PRO A 229 10.29 4.00 22.22
N GLY A 230 9.66 2.86 22.31
CA GLY A 230 9.08 2.19 21.14
C GLY A 230 10.10 1.41 20.31
N GLY A 231 9.73 0.19 19.93
CA GLY A 231 10.53 -0.69 19.09
C GLY A 231 10.35 -0.42 17.60
N SER A 232 10.96 -1.26 16.77
CA SER A 232 10.81 -1.23 15.31
C SER A 232 9.37 -1.38 14.85
N PHE A 233 8.55 -2.13 15.59
CA PHE A 233 7.14 -2.30 15.28
C PHE A 233 6.37 -0.97 15.32
N GLN A 234 6.55 -0.15 16.38
CA GLN A 234 5.91 1.16 16.44
C GLN A 234 6.40 2.07 15.32
N GLY A 235 7.68 2.01 14.97
CA GLY A 235 8.21 2.72 13.82
C GLY A 235 7.53 2.33 12.52
N SER A 236 7.33 1.06 12.28
CA SER A 236 6.64 0.56 11.10
C SER A 236 5.16 0.94 11.09
N VAL A 237 4.48 0.83 12.25
CA VAL A 237 3.06 1.17 12.41
C VAL A 237 2.77 2.64 12.12
N ILE A 238 3.67 3.56 12.47
CA ILE A 238 3.48 5.00 12.17
C ILE A 238 3.86 5.30 10.72
N GLY A 239 4.91 4.69 10.18
CA GLY A 239 5.34 4.90 8.81
C GLY A 239 4.36 4.36 7.76
N TRP A 240 3.67 3.27 8.06
CA TRP A 240 2.71 2.63 7.16
C TRP A 240 1.55 3.55 6.74
N PRO A 241 0.85 4.27 7.66
CA PRO A 241 -0.22 5.18 7.25
C PRO A 241 0.22 6.26 6.27
N LEU A 242 1.45 6.75 6.36
CA LEU A 242 2.00 7.76 5.43
C LEU A 242 2.07 7.26 3.98
N THR A 243 2.01 5.96 3.76
CA THR A 243 2.07 5.37 2.42
C THR A 243 0.70 4.91 1.90
N GLN A 244 -0.31 4.85 2.75
CA GLN A 244 -1.60 4.23 2.42
C GLN A 244 -2.84 5.07 2.76
N HIS A 245 -2.72 6.11 3.56
CA HIS A 245 -3.86 6.86 4.09
C HIS A 245 -3.69 8.38 3.96
N ILE A 246 -3.36 8.80 2.74
CA ILE A 246 -3.33 10.22 2.39
C ILE A 246 -4.73 10.71 2.04
#